data_b1aed70abc93baa77b6b5dbf207eb186
#
_entry.id   b1aed70abc93baa77b6b5dbf207eb186
#
_cell.length_a   1.000
_cell.length_b   1.000
_cell.length_c   1.000
_cell.angle_alpha   90.00
_cell.angle_beta   90.00
_cell.angle_gamma   90.00
#
_symmetry.space_group_name_H-M   'P 1'
#
loop_
_entity.id
_entity.type
_entity.pdbx_description
1 polymer ?
#
loop_
_entity_poly.entity_id
_entity_poly.type
_entity_poly.pdbx_seq_one_letter_code
_entity_poly.pdbx_strand_id
1 'polypeptide(L)'
;MINKIVLDKIKLQISSQENIQLGKKYFEENELVLKPFKGFKIGNWQEWEKDPFKNRTWQWKLHWFSFLPFLLSYHYHLKKDEMLDEIKNIINSWFDSYIDTDKETIDFEFIWHDHCMALRAEQLVELYLYLKHYGKSKWLGENENFLTRLLNAIVKHAFLLSKDEYFTKYTNHGLEQARVLLILGLFLKKDEYKVLAISRIKDEMLFAFTDEGVHVENSPSYHIFVLKVFIAIIKTYPEYIIKELAVIFDKISKKGLKFIIHTLRPDGNVPIIGDSVQDKTSDAYKAFYENTQEYSNLLYALSLGNAGMRPVETNVVYEKSGYVVFRDKWNDKDKFNQSIQLVCKIGCLSRYHHQQDEGHVNLYAFGEDWLIDSGLYNHNNTDPIRKYMRSRMAHNIPLISNTNYDIDFDHRLNAWKVLDYSTDKIKPWCKIELKVLKNIIHHRTISMNFLNSSFDIEDEIIMEDGLERDVTMQWHIPLDKHIIINGTNSVVIKGKKQYMCLNIKHAIPNEIFTRKGIKNERVFSVISLKPNVYHDSYVLHYVFKNKKYLKITHCFDFKLSNAIKEL
;
A
#
# COMPACT_ATOMS: atom_id res chain seq x y z
N MET A 1 9.90 11.43 30.28
CA MET A 1 8.80 11.25 29.30
C MET A 1 9.17 10.22 28.23
N ILE A 2 10.14 10.48 27.38
CA ILE A 2 10.50 9.54 26.28
C ILE A 2 10.87 8.15 26.80
N ASN A 3 11.64 8.07 27.89
CA ASN A 3 11.97 6.78 28.49
C ASN A 3 10.72 5.98 28.88
N LYS A 4 9.65 6.63 29.35
CA LYS A 4 8.38 5.95 29.66
C LYS A 4 7.74 5.42 28.38
N ILE A 5 7.67 6.22 27.32
CA ILE A 5 7.09 5.81 26.02
C ILE A 5 7.82 4.57 25.47
N VAL A 6 9.16 4.62 25.45
CA VAL A 6 9.97 3.49 24.95
C VAL A 6 9.86 2.28 25.88
N LEU A 7 9.85 2.49 27.20
CA LEU A 7 9.66 1.38 28.16
C LEU A 7 8.28 0.74 28.06
N ASP A 8 7.23 1.49 27.77
CA ASP A 8 5.90 0.93 27.56
C ASP A 8 5.85 0.09 26.27
N LYS A 9 6.56 0.51 25.19
CA LYS A 9 6.77 -0.31 23.99
C LYS A 9 7.53 -1.60 24.32
N ILE A 10 8.64 -1.50 25.07
CA ILE A 10 9.45 -2.66 25.52
C ILE A 10 8.58 -3.63 26.32
N LYS A 11 7.73 -3.16 27.24
CA LYS A 11 6.83 -4.02 28.02
C LYS A 11 5.90 -4.85 27.13
N LEU A 12 5.36 -4.26 26.07
CA LEU A 12 4.54 -4.99 25.10
C LEU A 12 5.35 -6.06 24.37
N GLN A 13 6.59 -5.73 23.96
CA GLN A 13 7.46 -6.68 23.27
C GLN A 13 7.85 -7.86 24.16
N ILE A 14 8.29 -7.61 25.40
CA ILE A 14 8.74 -8.67 26.33
C ILE A 14 7.62 -9.56 26.84
N SER A 15 6.36 -9.12 26.76
CA SER A 15 5.19 -9.94 27.08
C SER A 15 4.66 -10.75 25.88
N SER A 16 5.21 -10.55 24.70
CA SER A 16 4.79 -11.27 23.49
C SER A 16 5.21 -12.74 23.54
N GLN A 17 4.23 -13.65 23.51
CA GLN A 17 4.50 -15.08 23.45
C GLN A 17 5.32 -15.48 22.20
N GLU A 18 5.08 -14.81 21.09
CA GLU A 18 5.85 -15.02 19.86
C GLU A 18 7.33 -14.67 20.06
N ASN A 19 7.62 -13.50 20.63
CA ASN A 19 9.00 -13.09 20.91
C ASN A 19 9.69 -14.05 21.88
N ILE A 20 9.00 -14.49 22.93
CA ILE A 20 9.52 -15.46 23.88
C ILE A 20 9.90 -16.77 23.18
N GLN A 21 9.05 -17.30 22.30
CA GLN A 21 9.34 -18.53 21.53
C GLN A 21 10.50 -18.35 20.56
N LEU A 22 10.60 -17.20 19.88
CA LEU A 22 11.73 -16.90 18.98
C LEU A 22 13.04 -16.77 19.75
N GLY A 23 13.01 -16.11 20.92
CA GLY A 23 14.19 -16.01 21.80
C GLY A 23 14.61 -17.38 22.34
N LYS A 24 13.64 -18.24 22.70
CA LYS A 24 13.91 -19.63 23.11
C LYS A 24 14.66 -20.39 22.02
N LYS A 25 14.18 -20.34 20.77
CA LYS A 25 14.86 -20.98 19.65
C LYS A 25 16.31 -20.54 19.49
N TYR A 26 16.56 -19.24 19.67
CA TYR A 26 17.92 -18.72 19.59
C TYR A 26 18.80 -19.27 20.72
N PHE A 27 18.40 -19.11 21.99
CA PHE A 27 19.24 -19.45 23.13
C PHE A 27 19.38 -20.95 23.39
N GLU A 28 18.35 -21.76 23.08
CA GLU A 28 18.36 -23.20 23.37
C GLU A 28 18.68 -24.06 22.16
N GLU A 29 18.33 -23.62 20.93
CA GLU A 29 18.48 -24.39 19.70
C GLU A 29 19.55 -23.81 18.78
N ASN A 30 20.13 -22.65 19.13
CA ASN A 30 21.07 -21.87 18.29
C ASN A 30 20.48 -21.55 16.92
N GLU A 31 19.17 -21.22 16.87
CA GLU A 31 18.44 -20.95 15.64
C GLU A 31 17.86 -19.53 15.62
N LEU A 32 18.43 -18.66 14.78
CA LEU A 32 17.87 -17.32 14.55
C LEU A 32 16.76 -17.36 13.50
N VAL A 33 15.56 -16.92 13.87
CA VAL A 33 14.40 -16.88 12.97
C VAL A 33 14.00 -15.42 12.70
N LEU A 34 14.28 -14.92 11.50
CA LEU A 34 13.83 -13.59 11.03
C LEU A 34 12.65 -13.79 10.07
N LYS A 35 11.41 -13.77 10.59
CA LYS A 35 10.22 -14.02 9.75
C LYS A 35 10.18 -13.10 8.52
N PRO A 36 9.74 -13.58 7.33
CA PRO A 36 9.09 -14.89 7.08
C PRO A 36 10.07 -16.05 6.79
N PHE A 37 11.37 -15.86 6.99
CA PHE A 37 12.40 -16.86 6.67
C PHE A 37 12.41 -17.99 7.69
N LYS A 38 12.89 -19.14 7.25
CA LYS A 38 13.16 -20.29 8.13
C LYS A 38 14.29 -19.95 9.10
N GLY A 39 14.38 -20.69 10.19
CA GLY A 39 15.47 -20.55 11.15
C GLY A 39 16.83 -20.86 10.52
N PHE A 40 17.83 -20.14 10.96
CA PHE A 40 19.21 -20.28 10.52
C PHE A 40 20.14 -20.38 11.74
N LYS A 41 21.05 -21.36 11.72
CA LYS A 41 22.06 -21.51 12.77
C LYS A 41 23.23 -20.57 12.50
N ILE A 42 23.39 -19.58 13.38
CA ILE A 42 24.51 -18.65 13.30
C ILE A 42 25.75 -19.34 13.90
N GLY A 43 26.75 -19.58 13.07
CA GLY A 43 28.03 -20.16 13.53
C GLY A 43 28.93 -19.11 14.17
N ASN A 44 28.97 -17.89 13.61
CA ASN A 44 29.82 -16.81 14.06
C ASN A 44 29.18 -15.45 13.74
N TRP A 45 29.00 -14.62 14.75
CA TRP A 45 28.49 -13.25 14.60
C TRP A 45 29.46 -12.27 13.92
N GLN A 46 30.67 -12.71 13.55
CA GLN A 46 31.59 -11.89 12.73
C GLN A 46 31.25 -11.95 11.23
N GLU A 47 30.39 -12.88 10.79
CA GLU A 47 29.98 -13.05 9.38
C GLU A 47 28.68 -12.28 9.08
N TRP A 48 28.60 -10.99 9.41
CA TRP A 48 27.42 -10.18 9.25
C TRP A 48 26.91 -10.03 7.79
N GLU A 49 27.82 -10.14 6.81
CA GLU A 49 27.48 -10.04 5.39
C GLU A 49 27.00 -11.37 4.77
N LYS A 50 27.04 -12.46 5.54
CA LYS A 50 26.56 -13.77 5.08
C LYS A 50 25.05 -13.76 4.91
N ASP A 51 24.59 -14.11 3.71
CA ASP A 51 23.16 -14.20 3.37
C ASP A 51 22.81 -15.66 3.00
N PRO A 52 22.29 -16.45 3.95
CA PRO A 52 21.95 -17.84 3.72
C PRO A 52 20.74 -18.02 2.79
N PHE A 53 19.94 -16.97 2.61
CA PHE A 53 18.70 -17.01 1.81
C PHE A 53 18.85 -16.29 0.47
N LYS A 54 19.99 -15.65 0.19
CA LYS A 54 20.20 -14.79 -0.98
C LYS A 54 19.05 -13.79 -1.14
N ASN A 55 18.67 -13.13 -0.04
CA ASN A 55 17.50 -12.28 0.04
C ASN A 55 17.79 -10.99 0.78
N ARG A 56 17.70 -9.88 0.06
CA ARG A 56 17.94 -8.53 0.57
C ARG A 56 17.14 -8.21 1.85
N THR A 57 15.90 -8.68 1.96
CA THR A 57 15.05 -8.44 3.13
C THR A 57 15.57 -9.16 4.39
N TRP A 58 16.19 -10.32 4.24
CA TRP A 58 16.80 -11.03 5.36
C TRP A 58 18.02 -10.25 5.91
N GLN A 59 18.91 -9.80 5.04
CA GLN A 59 20.05 -8.95 5.39
C GLN A 59 19.62 -7.64 6.05
N TRP A 60 18.62 -6.97 5.46
CA TRP A 60 18.05 -5.77 6.04
C TRP A 60 17.53 -6.02 7.48
N LYS A 61 16.77 -7.12 7.71
CA LYS A 61 16.28 -7.49 9.05
C LYS A 61 17.41 -7.78 10.03
N LEU A 62 18.47 -8.43 9.59
CA LEU A 62 19.65 -8.72 10.40
C LEU A 62 20.32 -7.43 10.85
N HIS A 63 20.57 -6.49 9.94
CA HIS A 63 21.34 -5.28 10.20
C HIS A 63 20.58 -4.18 10.95
N TRP A 64 19.25 -4.18 10.97
CA TRP A 64 18.53 -3.28 11.87
C TRP A 64 18.20 -3.91 13.24
N PHE A 65 18.77 -5.10 13.51
CA PHE A 65 18.62 -5.81 14.77
C PHE A 65 17.20 -6.22 15.11
N SER A 66 16.42 -6.67 14.11
CA SER A 66 15.04 -7.13 14.30
C SER A 66 14.89 -8.28 15.29
N PHE A 67 16.00 -8.93 15.65
CA PHE A 67 16.08 -10.01 16.61
C PHE A 67 16.16 -9.55 18.08
N LEU A 68 16.54 -8.30 18.37
CA LEU A 68 16.69 -7.84 19.76
C LEU A 68 15.42 -7.99 20.60
N PRO A 69 14.22 -7.64 20.12
CA PRO A 69 13.01 -7.80 20.92
C PRO A 69 12.78 -9.22 21.43
N PHE A 70 13.07 -10.25 20.65
CA PHE A 70 12.88 -11.64 21.12
C PHE A 70 14.01 -12.11 22.03
N LEU A 71 15.24 -11.68 21.84
CA LEU A 71 16.31 -11.99 22.77
C LEU A 71 16.04 -11.36 24.15
N LEU A 72 15.61 -10.09 24.17
CA LEU A 72 15.25 -9.37 25.39
C LEU A 72 14.01 -9.98 26.07
N SER A 73 13.02 -10.44 25.29
CA SER A 73 11.83 -11.07 25.80
C SER A 73 12.16 -12.38 26.52
N TYR A 74 13.02 -13.21 25.96
CA TYR A 74 13.42 -14.47 26.57
C TYR A 74 14.31 -14.26 27.79
N HIS A 75 15.27 -13.29 27.73
CA HIS A 75 16.03 -12.88 28.90
C HIS A 75 15.10 -12.39 30.03
N TYR A 76 14.09 -11.54 29.71
CA TYR A 76 13.15 -11.04 30.72
C TYR A 76 12.41 -12.18 31.43
N HIS A 77 12.09 -13.24 30.71
CA HIS A 77 11.40 -14.41 31.25
C HIS A 77 12.28 -15.25 32.17
N LEU A 78 13.56 -15.47 31.82
CA LEU A 78 14.48 -16.33 32.56
C LEU A 78 15.39 -15.60 33.56
N LYS A 79 15.66 -14.31 33.34
CA LYS A 79 16.52 -13.46 34.20
C LYS A 79 17.97 -13.97 34.37
N LYS A 80 18.54 -14.61 33.34
CA LYS A 80 19.89 -15.15 33.33
C LYS A 80 20.89 -14.16 32.73
N ASP A 81 21.91 -13.75 33.50
CA ASP A 81 22.89 -12.73 33.10
C ASP A 81 23.74 -13.17 31.88
N GLU A 82 23.97 -14.49 31.71
CA GLU A 82 24.68 -15.06 30.56
C GLU A 82 24.00 -14.69 29.21
N MET A 83 22.67 -14.52 29.24
CA MET A 83 21.94 -14.08 28.03
C MET A 83 22.22 -12.60 27.72
N LEU A 84 22.42 -11.77 28.71
CA LEU A 84 22.85 -10.39 28.50
C LEU A 84 24.29 -10.32 27.99
N ASP A 85 25.17 -11.21 28.44
CA ASP A 85 26.53 -11.31 27.94
C ASP A 85 26.54 -11.71 26.49
N GLU A 86 25.70 -12.67 26.08
CA GLU A 86 25.54 -13.05 24.68
C GLU A 86 25.02 -11.88 23.84
N ILE A 87 23.96 -11.17 24.27
CA ILE A 87 23.45 -9.98 23.57
C ILE A 87 24.54 -8.91 23.45
N LYS A 88 25.29 -8.66 24.51
CA LYS A 88 26.45 -7.74 24.50
C LYS A 88 27.48 -8.15 23.45
N ASN A 89 27.84 -9.45 23.39
CA ASN A 89 28.82 -9.98 22.44
C ASN A 89 28.34 -9.82 20.99
N ILE A 90 27.07 -10.07 20.72
CA ILE A 90 26.45 -9.85 19.40
C ILE A 90 26.59 -8.37 18.99
N ILE A 91 26.18 -7.45 19.86
CA ILE A 91 26.20 -6.02 19.56
C ILE A 91 27.63 -5.49 19.44
N ASN A 92 28.56 -5.93 20.30
CA ASN A 92 29.96 -5.58 20.20
C ASN A 92 30.59 -6.06 18.89
N SER A 93 30.29 -7.29 18.46
CA SER A 93 30.76 -7.83 17.17
C SER A 93 30.33 -6.92 15.99
N TRP A 94 29.10 -6.41 16.01
CA TRP A 94 28.64 -5.46 14.99
C TRP A 94 29.37 -4.11 15.11
N PHE A 95 29.59 -3.60 16.34
CA PHE A 95 30.33 -2.36 16.56
C PHE A 95 31.78 -2.49 16.11
N ASP A 96 32.45 -3.61 16.42
CA ASP A 96 33.82 -3.87 15.97
C ASP A 96 33.92 -3.88 14.44
N SER A 97 32.91 -4.42 13.78
CA SER A 97 32.87 -4.52 12.31
C SER A 97 32.59 -3.17 11.63
N TYR A 98 31.74 -2.28 12.22
CA TYR A 98 31.15 -1.18 11.47
C TYR A 98 31.13 0.19 12.18
N ILE A 99 31.27 0.26 13.51
CA ILE A 99 31.25 1.52 14.25
C ILE A 99 32.67 2.05 14.49
N ASP A 100 33.57 1.17 14.93
CA ASP A 100 34.92 1.51 15.39
C ASP A 100 35.97 1.31 14.31
N THR A 101 35.55 1.09 13.06
CA THR A 101 36.49 0.99 11.94
C THR A 101 36.80 2.36 11.37
N ASP A 102 38.06 2.64 11.05
CA ASP A 102 38.53 3.85 10.36
C ASP A 102 38.11 3.88 8.86
N LYS A 103 37.29 2.94 8.40
CA LYS A 103 36.81 2.91 7.03
C LYS A 103 35.71 3.96 6.87
N GLU A 104 36.03 5.09 6.25
CA GLU A 104 35.07 6.14 5.88
C GLU A 104 34.00 5.65 4.90
N THR A 105 34.29 4.57 4.17
CA THR A 105 33.37 3.96 3.20
C THR A 105 33.26 2.47 3.47
N ILE A 106 32.20 2.06 4.18
CA ILE A 106 31.80 0.65 4.24
C ILE A 106 30.83 0.45 3.07
N ASP A 107 31.30 -0.28 2.06
CA ASP A 107 30.58 -0.53 0.81
C ASP A 107 29.48 -1.62 0.96
N PHE A 108 28.93 -1.79 2.16
CA PHE A 108 27.83 -2.69 2.40
C PHE A 108 26.55 -1.93 2.67
N GLU A 109 25.56 -2.11 1.76
CA GLU A 109 24.33 -1.32 1.69
C GLU A 109 23.62 -1.13 3.03
N PHE A 110 23.51 -2.17 3.87
CA PHE A 110 22.68 -2.13 5.07
C PHE A 110 23.34 -1.49 6.31
N ILE A 111 24.59 -1.08 6.23
CA ILE A 111 25.27 -0.47 7.39
C ILE A 111 24.76 0.95 7.60
N TRP A 112 24.81 1.78 6.58
CA TRP A 112 24.36 3.17 6.62
C TRP A 112 23.18 3.44 5.68
N HIS A 113 22.48 2.37 5.25
CA HIS A 113 21.24 2.52 4.52
C HIS A 113 20.20 3.27 5.34
N ASP A 114 19.51 4.19 4.73
CA ASP A 114 18.56 5.15 5.29
C ASP A 114 17.58 4.53 6.32
N HIS A 115 16.77 3.57 5.88
CA HIS A 115 15.75 2.92 6.71
C HIS A 115 16.36 1.97 7.75
N CYS A 116 17.37 1.19 7.34
CA CYS A 116 18.03 0.24 8.23
C CYS A 116 18.73 0.95 9.40
N MET A 117 19.41 2.06 9.11
CA MET A 117 20.06 2.90 10.12
C MET A 117 19.07 3.47 11.15
N ALA A 118 17.92 3.94 10.69
CA ALA A 118 16.89 4.49 11.57
C ALA A 118 16.33 3.41 12.52
N LEU A 119 15.90 2.27 11.99
CA LEU A 119 15.35 1.19 12.80
C LEU A 119 16.38 0.63 13.79
N ARG A 120 17.65 0.49 13.37
CA ARG A 120 18.73 0.08 14.28
C ARG A 120 18.95 1.08 15.41
N ALA A 121 18.91 2.38 15.12
CA ALA A 121 19.05 3.41 16.15
C ALA A 121 17.93 3.29 17.21
N GLU A 122 16.70 3.02 16.82
CA GLU A 122 15.59 2.77 17.75
C GLU A 122 15.86 1.51 18.59
N GLN A 123 16.32 0.41 17.98
CA GLN A 123 16.66 -0.81 18.72
C GLN A 123 17.80 -0.60 19.73
N LEU A 124 18.79 0.23 19.41
CA LEU A 124 19.87 0.57 20.35
C LEU A 124 19.36 1.39 21.55
N VAL A 125 18.42 2.33 21.33
CA VAL A 125 17.77 3.05 22.43
C VAL A 125 16.92 2.10 23.29
N GLU A 126 16.16 1.20 22.67
CA GLU A 126 15.39 0.18 23.39
C GLU A 126 16.30 -0.73 24.22
N LEU A 127 17.40 -1.22 23.66
CA LEU A 127 18.39 -2.03 24.38
C LEU A 127 18.97 -1.26 25.57
N TYR A 128 19.41 -0.01 25.37
CA TYR A 128 19.96 0.81 26.45
C TYR A 128 18.96 0.97 27.61
N LEU A 129 17.72 1.34 27.30
CA LEU A 129 16.67 1.53 28.30
C LEU A 129 16.25 0.22 28.96
N TYR A 130 16.21 -0.88 28.20
CA TYR A 130 15.97 -2.21 28.75
C TYR A 130 17.03 -2.60 29.78
N LEU A 131 18.32 -2.45 29.44
CA LEU A 131 19.44 -2.75 30.35
C LEU A 131 19.36 -1.89 31.61
N LYS A 132 19.18 -0.57 31.47
CA LYS A 132 19.06 0.35 32.60
C LYS A 132 17.86 0.07 33.52
N HIS A 133 16.78 -0.50 32.99
CA HIS A 133 15.54 -0.75 33.77
C HIS A 133 15.43 -2.18 34.32
N TYR A 134 15.91 -3.17 33.58
CA TYR A 134 15.77 -4.58 33.93
C TYR A 134 17.09 -5.31 34.22
N GLY A 135 18.23 -4.70 33.90
CA GLY A 135 19.56 -5.24 34.22
C GLY A 135 19.85 -5.17 35.71
N LYS A 136 20.51 -6.20 36.26
CA LYS A 136 20.96 -6.20 37.65
C LYS A 136 22.08 -5.19 37.87
N SER A 137 22.09 -4.51 39.00
CA SER A 137 23.11 -3.48 39.34
C SER A 137 24.54 -4.01 39.23
N LYS A 138 24.81 -5.24 39.64
CA LYS A 138 26.10 -5.90 39.51
C LYS A 138 26.52 -6.00 38.04
N TRP A 139 25.67 -6.57 37.19
CA TRP A 139 25.93 -6.73 35.75
C TRP A 139 26.18 -5.37 35.09
N LEU A 140 25.38 -4.36 35.41
CA LEU A 140 25.54 -3.00 34.89
C LEU A 140 26.89 -2.38 35.27
N GLY A 141 27.35 -2.55 36.53
CA GLY A 141 28.63 -2.05 36.98
C GLY A 141 29.82 -2.73 36.29
N GLU A 142 29.74 -4.05 36.11
CA GLU A 142 30.76 -4.82 35.39
C GLU A 142 30.81 -4.53 33.88
N ASN A 143 29.76 -3.93 33.31
CA ASN A 143 29.61 -3.66 31.87
C ASN A 143 29.44 -2.17 31.53
N GLU A 144 29.98 -1.25 32.36
CA GLU A 144 29.90 0.20 32.11
C GLU A 144 30.53 0.62 30.76
N ASN A 145 31.62 -0.02 30.36
CA ASN A 145 32.26 0.23 29.07
C ASN A 145 31.32 -0.11 27.90
N PHE A 146 30.57 -1.22 27.97
CA PHE A 146 29.61 -1.55 26.97
C PHE A 146 28.45 -0.54 26.90
N LEU A 147 27.93 -0.11 28.04
CA LEU A 147 26.88 0.91 28.11
C LEU A 147 27.35 2.25 27.52
N THR A 148 28.57 2.64 27.77
CA THR A 148 29.19 3.84 27.18
C THR A 148 29.33 3.71 25.67
N ARG A 149 29.81 2.57 25.19
CA ARG A 149 29.93 2.28 23.77
C ARG A 149 28.57 2.27 23.06
N LEU A 150 27.57 1.68 23.69
CA LEU A 150 26.19 1.67 23.20
C LEU A 150 25.62 3.11 23.07
N LEU A 151 25.85 3.95 24.10
CA LEU A 151 25.43 5.35 24.05
C LEU A 151 26.15 6.13 22.94
N ASN A 152 27.47 5.93 22.76
CA ASN A 152 28.22 6.54 21.67
C ASN A 152 27.71 6.12 20.30
N ALA A 153 27.34 4.84 20.13
CA ALA A 153 26.71 4.36 18.89
C ALA A 153 25.36 5.05 18.64
N ILE A 154 24.53 5.24 19.68
CA ILE A 154 23.26 5.99 19.59
C ILE A 154 23.52 7.44 19.14
N VAL A 155 24.52 8.10 19.72
CA VAL A 155 24.91 9.48 19.35
C VAL A 155 25.37 9.55 17.90
N LYS A 156 26.20 8.58 17.43
CA LYS A 156 26.63 8.50 16.02
C LYS A 156 25.43 8.35 15.07
N HIS A 157 24.48 7.47 15.39
CA HIS A 157 23.27 7.31 14.58
C HIS A 157 22.43 8.60 14.55
N ALA A 158 22.27 9.29 15.69
CA ALA A 158 21.54 10.56 15.75
C ALA A 158 22.20 11.63 14.86
N PHE A 159 23.53 11.73 14.92
CA PHE A 159 24.30 12.64 14.08
C PHE A 159 24.12 12.33 12.59
N LEU A 160 24.24 11.07 12.17
CA LEU A 160 24.07 10.68 10.76
C LEU A 160 22.63 10.91 10.28
N LEU A 161 21.63 10.51 11.07
CA LEU A 161 20.21 10.74 10.74
C LEU A 161 19.85 12.23 10.65
N SER A 162 20.60 13.12 11.32
CA SER A 162 20.39 14.56 11.21
C SER A 162 20.88 15.15 9.89
N LYS A 163 21.74 14.46 9.15
CA LYS A 163 22.29 14.93 7.87
C LYS A 163 21.29 14.75 6.73
N ASP A 164 21.21 15.71 5.82
CA ASP A 164 20.32 15.64 4.67
C ASP A 164 20.75 14.59 3.64
N GLU A 165 22.02 14.29 3.55
CA GLU A 165 22.57 13.26 2.65
C GLU A 165 22.07 11.83 2.96
N TYR A 166 21.68 11.56 4.22
CA TYR A 166 21.11 10.29 4.65
C TYR A 166 19.57 10.32 4.70
N PHE A 167 18.94 11.45 4.45
CA PHE A 167 17.49 11.60 4.55
C PHE A 167 16.80 11.34 3.20
N THR A 168 16.02 10.26 3.15
CA THR A 168 15.27 9.87 1.95
C THR A 168 13.92 10.58 1.91
N LYS A 169 13.97 11.88 1.61
CA LYS A 169 12.80 12.76 1.61
C LYS A 169 11.66 12.24 0.72
N TYR A 170 10.44 12.43 1.16
CA TYR A 170 9.20 12.10 0.45
C TYR A 170 8.98 10.60 0.23
N THR A 171 9.36 9.82 1.23
CA THR A 171 9.16 8.37 1.27
C THR A 171 8.74 7.90 2.66
N ASN A 172 8.16 6.68 2.73
CA ASN A 172 7.94 6.02 4.02
C ASN A 172 9.24 5.81 4.82
N HIS A 173 10.40 5.67 4.14
CA HIS A 173 11.71 5.61 4.79
C HIS A 173 12.07 6.94 5.47
N GLY A 174 11.88 8.07 4.78
CA GLY A 174 12.11 9.40 5.34
C GLY A 174 11.22 9.68 6.54
N LEU A 175 9.97 9.28 6.49
CA LEU A 175 9.06 9.41 7.64
C LEU A 175 9.56 8.62 8.86
N GLU A 176 10.01 7.36 8.67
CA GLU A 176 10.59 6.55 9.75
C GLU A 176 11.90 7.15 10.27
N GLN A 177 12.77 7.66 9.39
CA GLN A 177 13.98 8.37 9.80
C GLN A 177 13.67 9.58 10.66
N ALA A 178 12.70 10.41 10.26
CA ALA A 178 12.28 11.58 11.01
C ALA A 178 11.64 11.20 12.36
N ARG A 179 10.82 10.15 12.40
CA ARG A 179 10.23 9.62 13.64
C ARG A 179 11.31 9.15 14.62
N VAL A 180 12.29 8.40 14.14
CA VAL A 180 13.39 7.91 14.98
C VAL A 180 14.28 9.07 15.43
N LEU A 181 14.56 10.05 14.56
CA LEU A 181 15.31 11.24 14.97
C LEU A 181 14.61 12.02 16.09
N LEU A 182 13.26 12.04 16.11
CA LEU A 182 12.48 12.61 17.22
C LEU A 182 12.72 11.83 18.53
N ILE A 183 12.73 10.50 18.48
CA ILE A 183 13.08 9.64 19.63
C ILE A 183 14.47 9.99 20.15
N LEU A 184 15.44 10.03 19.26
CA LEU A 184 16.84 10.31 19.60
C LEU A 184 17.01 11.72 20.19
N GLY A 185 16.38 12.74 19.60
CA GLY A 185 16.41 14.11 20.12
C GLY A 185 15.82 14.22 21.53
N LEU A 186 14.73 13.52 21.80
CA LEU A 186 14.12 13.45 23.11
C LEU A 186 14.95 12.64 24.12
N PHE A 187 15.53 11.51 23.69
CA PHE A 187 16.37 10.65 24.52
C PHE A 187 17.68 11.33 24.91
N LEU A 188 18.36 11.92 23.96
CA LEU A 188 19.65 12.63 24.14
C LEU A 188 19.48 14.04 24.71
N LYS A 189 18.23 14.53 24.84
CA LYS A 189 17.87 15.91 25.24
C LYS A 189 18.51 16.97 24.33
N LYS A 190 18.50 16.73 23.01
CA LYS A 190 19.02 17.60 21.97
C LYS A 190 17.88 18.28 21.21
N ASP A 191 17.66 19.58 21.47
CA ASP A 191 16.56 20.33 20.88
C ASP A 191 16.70 20.47 19.36
N GLU A 192 17.93 20.59 18.87
CA GLU A 192 18.24 20.63 17.44
C GLU A 192 17.68 19.42 16.67
N TYR A 193 17.83 18.21 17.20
CA TYR A 193 17.29 17.00 16.58
C TYR A 193 15.76 16.92 16.65
N LYS A 194 15.18 17.42 17.75
CA LYS A 194 13.71 17.47 17.89
C LYS A 194 13.09 18.43 16.87
N VAL A 195 13.65 19.63 16.75
CA VAL A 195 13.15 20.65 15.80
C VAL A 195 13.28 20.15 14.37
N LEU A 196 14.43 19.59 14.01
CA LEU A 196 14.65 19.03 12.67
C LEU A 196 13.69 17.87 12.39
N ALA A 197 13.49 16.95 13.33
CA ALA A 197 12.59 15.82 13.19
C ALA A 197 11.15 16.27 12.97
N ILE A 198 10.66 17.23 13.75
CA ILE A 198 9.30 17.78 13.62
C ILE A 198 9.14 18.45 12.26
N SER A 199 10.14 19.24 11.81
CA SER A 199 10.11 19.86 10.48
C SER A 199 10.03 18.81 9.37
N ARG A 200 10.86 17.75 9.43
CA ARG A 200 10.83 16.67 8.45
C ARG A 200 9.51 15.90 8.46
N ILE A 201 8.96 15.56 9.64
CA ILE A 201 7.64 14.90 9.75
C ILE A 201 6.54 15.77 9.13
N LYS A 202 6.58 17.09 9.36
CA LYS A 202 5.64 18.04 8.76
C LYS A 202 5.73 18.03 7.23
N ASP A 203 6.94 18.11 6.69
CA ASP A 203 7.17 18.08 5.24
C ASP A 203 6.67 16.76 4.63
N GLU A 204 6.94 15.62 5.28
CA GLU A 204 6.41 14.31 4.86
C GLU A 204 4.88 14.27 4.90
N MET A 205 4.23 14.81 5.94
CA MET A 205 2.76 14.89 6.01
C MET A 205 2.17 15.71 4.86
N LEU A 206 2.74 16.88 4.59
CA LEU A 206 2.25 17.78 3.55
C LEU A 206 2.49 17.22 2.14
N PHE A 207 3.58 16.48 1.96
CA PHE A 207 3.85 15.79 0.70
C PHE A 207 2.96 14.56 0.51
N ALA A 208 2.80 13.75 1.56
CA ALA A 208 2.16 12.44 1.47
C ALA A 208 0.68 12.51 1.08
N PHE A 209 0.00 13.62 1.30
CA PHE A 209 -1.44 13.74 1.04
C PHE A 209 -1.76 14.98 0.20
N THR A 210 -2.62 14.79 -0.79
CA THR A 210 -3.19 15.88 -1.58
C THR A 210 -4.11 16.77 -0.72
N ASP A 211 -4.51 17.91 -1.24
CA ASP A 211 -5.53 18.77 -0.60
C ASP A 211 -6.87 18.06 -0.41
N GLU A 212 -7.13 16.99 -1.15
CA GLU A 212 -8.32 16.15 -1.02
C GLU A 212 -8.16 15.05 0.03
N GLY A 213 -6.98 14.95 0.66
CA GLY A 213 -6.64 13.98 1.68
C GLY A 213 -6.30 12.59 1.14
N VAL A 214 -6.01 12.47 -0.14
CA VAL A 214 -5.62 11.21 -0.78
C VAL A 214 -4.10 11.06 -0.77
N HIS A 215 -3.60 9.89 -0.36
CA HIS A 215 -2.17 9.60 -0.36
C HIS A 215 -1.62 9.48 -1.78
N VAL A 216 -0.44 10.08 -1.99
CA VAL A 216 0.15 10.21 -3.33
C VAL A 216 0.73 8.90 -3.92
N GLU A 217 0.89 7.84 -3.14
CA GLU A 217 1.50 6.58 -3.61
C GLU A 217 0.55 5.64 -4.38
N ASN A 218 -0.49 6.17 -4.99
CA ASN A 218 -1.32 5.49 -6.00
C ASN A 218 -2.04 4.21 -5.56
N SER A 219 -2.18 3.97 -4.26
CA SER A 219 -2.73 2.72 -3.72
C SER A 219 -3.60 2.96 -2.48
N PRO A 220 -4.86 2.48 -2.46
CA PRO A 220 -5.69 2.51 -1.25
C PRO A 220 -5.08 1.80 -0.04
N SER A 221 -4.35 0.71 -0.23
CA SER A 221 -3.65 0.02 0.87
C SER A 221 -2.54 0.88 1.46
N TYR A 222 -1.74 1.55 0.63
CA TYR A 222 -0.70 2.47 1.09
C TYR A 222 -1.27 3.73 1.72
N HIS A 223 -2.40 4.24 1.22
CA HIS A 223 -3.12 5.33 1.87
C HIS A 223 -3.47 4.99 3.34
N ILE A 224 -4.02 3.80 3.58
CA ILE A 224 -4.35 3.33 4.92
C ILE A 224 -3.09 3.15 5.77
N PHE A 225 -2.05 2.54 5.20
CA PHE A 225 -0.79 2.30 5.89
C PHE A 225 -0.14 3.60 6.38
N VAL A 226 0.06 4.58 5.50
CA VAL A 226 0.72 5.85 5.82
C VAL A 226 -0.11 6.68 6.78
N LEU A 227 -1.44 6.70 6.62
CA LEU A 227 -2.33 7.38 7.57
C LEU A 227 -2.20 6.79 8.98
N LYS A 228 -2.08 5.46 9.11
CA LYS A 228 -1.83 4.79 10.41
C LYS A 228 -0.49 5.18 11.02
N VAL A 229 0.57 5.32 10.22
CA VAL A 229 1.88 5.74 10.73
C VAL A 229 1.79 7.15 11.33
N PHE A 230 1.15 8.08 10.66
CA PHE A 230 0.95 9.43 11.20
C PHE A 230 0.06 9.42 12.46
N ILE A 231 -1.01 8.62 12.48
CA ILE A 231 -1.82 8.41 13.69
C ILE A 231 -0.95 7.93 14.85
N ALA A 232 -0.08 6.95 14.62
CA ALA A 232 0.79 6.43 15.66
C ALA A 232 1.74 7.50 16.20
N ILE A 233 2.30 8.35 15.33
CA ILE A 233 3.15 9.48 15.74
C ILE A 233 2.35 10.45 16.61
N ILE A 234 1.18 10.89 16.16
CA ILE A 234 0.34 11.87 16.89
C ILE A 234 -0.11 11.32 18.25
N LYS A 235 -0.37 10.01 18.35
CA LYS A 235 -0.74 9.36 19.61
C LYS A 235 0.41 9.20 20.60
N THR A 236 1.60 8.95 20.08
CA THR A 236 2.74 8.55 20.91
C THR A 236 3.29 9.72 21.70
N TYR A 237 3.25 10.93 21.14
CA TYR A 237 3.89 12.09 21.73
C TYR A 237 2.90 13.08 22.34
N PRO A 238 3.20 13.70 23.48
CA PRO A 238 2.38 14.75 24.07
C PRO A 238 2.17 15.93 23.12
N GLU A 239 0.99 16.53 23.18
CA GLU A 239 0.56 17.64 22.32
C GLU A 239 1.56 18.80 22.28
N TYR A 240 2.17 19.17 23.42
CA TYR A 240 3.13 20.29 23.49
C TYR A 240 4.42 20.05 22.67
N ILE A 241 4.74 18.77 22.32
CA ILE A 241 5.85 18.43 21.43
C ILE A 241 5.43 18.50 19.96
N ILE A 242 4.20 18.08 19.68
CA ILE A 242 3.72 17.85 18.31
C ILE A 242 2.55 18.75 17.91
N LYS A 243 2.31 19.86 18.64
CA LYS A 243 1.14 20.73 18.46
C LYS A 243 0.93 21.13 17.00
N GLU A 244 1.99 21.54 16.30
CA GLU A 244 1.90 21.93 14.89
C GLU A 244 1.52 20.74 14.00
N LEU A 245 2.12 19.56 14.23
CA LEU A 245 1.79 18.33 13.51
C LEU A 245 0.34 17.90 13.74
N ALA A 246 -0.16 18.03 14.97
CA ALA A 246 -1.53 17.66 15.32
C ALA A 246 -2.56 18.49 14.55
N VAL A 247 -2.33 19.80 14.42
CA VAL A 247 -3.22 20.71 13.66
C VAL A 247 -3.26 20.36 12.18
N ILE A 248 -2.10 20.09 11.57
CA ILE A 248 -2.01 19.70 10.16
C ILE A 248 -2.67 18.33 9.96
N PHE A 249 -2.36 17.41 10.84
CA PHE A 249 -2.89 16.05 10.76
C PHE A 249 -4.41 15.99 10.91
N ASP A 250 -5.02 16.81 11.77
CA ASP A 250 -6.48 16.85 11.92
C ASP A 250 -7.19 17.15 10.58
N LYS A 251 -6.65 18.08 9.79
CA LYS A 251 -7.20 18.40 8.46
C LYS A 251 -7.02 17.28 7.45
N ILE A 252 -5.81 16.69 7.39
CA ILE A 252 -5.48 15.62 6.45
C ILE A 252 -6.29 14.37 6.77
N SER A 253 -6.33 13.98 8.04
CA SER A 253 -6.95 12.74 8.47
C SER A 253 -8.46 12.69 8.27
N LYS A 254 -9.18 13.78 8.50
CA LYS A 254 -10.64 13.86 8.23
C LYS A 254 -10.93 13.59 6.76
N LYS A 255 -10.18 14.22 5.85
CA LYS A 255 -10.31 14.00 4.41
C LYS A 255 -9.84 12.61 4.01
N GLY A 256 -8.73 12.13 4.59
CA GLY A 256 -8.21 10.78 4.36
C GLY A 256 -9.17 9.68 4.81
N LEU A 257 -9.87 9.87 5.93
CA LEU A 257 -10.95 8.96 6.35
C LEU A 257 -12.11 8.94 5.36
N LYS A 258 -12.51 10.10 4.82
CA LYS A 258 -13.54 10.15 3.77
C LYS A 258 -13.13 9.37 2.53
N PHE A 259 -11.88 9.47 2.10
CA PHE A 259 -11.37 8.67 0.97
C PHE A 259 -11.47 7.16 1.26
N ILE A 260 -11.08 6.72 2.45
CA ILE A 260 -11.22 5.31 2.86
C ILE A 260 -12.70 4.90 2.83
N ILE A 261 -13.60 5.69 3.43
CA ILE A 261 -15.05 5.39 3.49
C ILE A 261 -15.60 5.19 2.08
N HIS A 262 -15.31 6.11 1.16
CA HIS A 262 -15.85 6.03 -0.20
C HIS A 262 -15.26 4.87 -1.00
N THR A 263 -13.96 4.60 -0.87
CA THR A 263 -13.30 3.51 -1.63
C THR A 263 -13.54 2.14 -1.05
N LEU A 264 -13.86 2.01 0.26
CA LEU A 264 -14.22 0.72 0.85
C LEU A 264 -15.33 0.04 0.05
N ARG A 265 -15.07 -1.20 -0.35
CA ARG A 265 -15.99 -2.01 -1.12
C ARG A 265 -17.22 -2.40 -0.28
N PRO A 266 -18.35 -2.74 -0.93
CA PRO A 266 -19.52 -3.21 -0.21
C PRO A 266 -19.32 -4.50 0.60
N ASP A 267 -18.27 -5.26 0.36
CA ASP A 267 -17.86 -6.42 1.17
C ASP A 267 -16.92 -6.07 2.34
N GLY A 268 -16.62 -4.78 2.54
CA GLY A 268 -15.75 -4.27 3.60
C GLY A 268 -14.26 -4.42 3.33
N ASN A 269 -13.87 -4.86 2.13
CA ASN A 269 -12.46 -4.94 1.74
C ASN A 269 -11.99 -3.65 1.07
N VAL A 270 -10.67 -3.45 1.10
CA VAL A 270 -10.00 -2.42 0.30
C VAL A 270 -10.02 -2.82 -1.17
N PRO A 271 -10.29 -1.90 -2.13
CA PRO A 271 -10.18 -2.23 -3.55
C PRO A 271 -8.72 -2.51 -3.92
N ILE A 272 -8.50 -3.53 -4.73
CA ILE A 272 -7.17 -3.96 -5.19
C ILE A 272 -6.68 -3.13 -6.38
N ILE A 273 -6.67 -1.82 -6.24
CA ILE A 273 -6.18 -0.88 -7.27
C ILE A 273 -4.72 -0.56 -7.02
N GLY A 274 -3.90 -0.54 -8.06
CA GLY A 274 -2.47 -0.32 -7.96
C GLY A 274 -1.80 -1.38 -7.06
N ASP A 275 -0.79 -0.99 -6.28
CA ASP A 275 -0.13 -1.89 -5.34
C ASP A 275 -0.97 -2.12 -4.06
N SER A 276 -2.24 -2.51 -4.22
CA SER A 276 -3.13 -2.85 -3.11
C SER A 276 -3.37 -4.35 -3.02
N VAL A 277 -3.70 -4.81 -1.82
CA VAL A 277 -4.12 -6.19 -1.52
C VAL A 277 -5.54 -6.18 -0.96
N GLN A 278 -6.24 -7.30 -1.09
CA GLN A 278 -7.56 -7.45 -0.47
C GLN A 278 -7.40 -7.62 1.04
N ASP A 279 -7.57 -6.54 1.77
CA ASP A 279 -7.49 -6.52 3.22
C ASP A 279 -8.60 -5.65 3.79
N LYS A 280 -9.05 -6.01 4.99
CA LYS A 280 -9.98 -5.20 5.77
C LYS A 280 -9.19 -4.13 6.50
N THR A 281 -9.61 -2.88 6.38
CA THR A 281 -8.99 -1.83 7.18
C THR A 281 -9.22 -2.07 8.67
N SER A 282 -8.27 -1.67 9.51
CA SER A 282 -8.39 -1.85 10.95
C SER A 282 -9.11 -0.66 11.60
N ASP A 283 -9.66 -0.87 12.79
CA ASP A 283 -10.26 0.16 13.64
C ASP A 283 -9.20 1.00 14.40
N ALA A 284 -7.94 0.99 13.93
CA ALA A 284 -6.84 1.76 14.54
C ALA A 284 -7.13 3.27 14.65
N TYR A 285 -8.09 3.76 13.89
CA TYR A 285 -8.54 5.15 13.93
C TYR A 285 -9.44 5.47 15.14
N LYS A 286 -10.05 4.46 15.78
CA LYS A 286 -11.03 4.62 16.85
C LYS A 286 -10.60 5.61 17.93
N ALA A 287 -9.41 5.46 18.43
CA ALA A 287 -8.92 6.27 19.53
C ALA A 287 -8.73 7.77 19.19
N PHE A 288 -8.70 8.15 17.89
CA PHE A 288 -8.59 9.56 17.47
C PHE A 288 -9.93 10.18 17.13
N TYR A 289 -10.83 9.37 16.58
CA TYR A 289 -12.02 9.88 15.88
C TYR A 289 -13.31 9.35 16.47
N GLU A 290 -13.27 8.70 17.66
CA GLU A 290 -14.42 8.04 18.27
C GLU A 290 -15.65 8.93 18.39
N ASN A 291 -15.45 10.25 18.55
CA ASN A 291 -16.53 11.23 18.68
C ASN A 291 -16.73 12.10 17.43
N THR A 292 -16.14 11.74 16.30
CA THR A 292 -16.31 12.49 15.05
C THR A 292 -17.28 11.80 14.10
N GLN A 293 -17.89 12.60 13.21
CA GLN A 293 -18.78 12.08 12.18
C GLN A 293 -18.03 11.16 11.22
N GLU A 294 -16.82 11.53 10.82
CA GLU A 294 -15.98 10.72 9.92
C GLU A 294 -15.68 9.35 10.50
N TYR A 295 -15.40 9.27 11.80
CA TYR A 295 -15.22 7.96 12.43
C TYR A 295 -16.52 7.16 12.49
N SER A 296 -17.64 7.79 12.81
CA SER A 296 -18.94 7.11 12.83
C SER A 296 -19.33 6.59 11.44
N ASN A 297 -19.05 7.33 10.37
CA ASN A 297 -19.25 6.89 8.99
C ASN A 297 -18.31 5.75 8.61
N LEU A 298 -17.03 5.81 9.03
CA LEU A 298 -16.07 4.72 8.83
C LEU A 298 -16.52 3.44 9.54
N LEU A 299 -16.98 3.56 10.79
CA LEU A 299 -17.50 2.43 11.56
C LEU A 299 -18.71 1.78 10.85
N TYR A 300 -19.59 2.59 10.25
CA TYR A 300 -20.71 2.07 9.46
C TYR A 300 -20.22 1.24 8.27
N ALA A 301 -19.25 1.75 7.52
CA ALA A 301 -18.67 1.03 6.38
C ALA A 301 -17.94 -0.26 6.80
N LEU A 302 -17.11 -0.21 7.86
CA LEU A 302 -16.35 -1.35 8.37
C LEU A 302 -17.23 -2.44 9.01
N SER A 303 -18.31 -2.03 9.67
CA SER A 303 -19.26 -2.94 10.31
C SER A 303 -20.31 -3.49 9.33
N LEU A 304 -20.20 -3.15 8.05
CA LEU A 304 -21.19 -3.51 7.02
C LEU A 304 -22.61 -3.07 7.39
N GLY A 305 -22.74 -1.83 7.90
CA GLY A 305 -24.02 -1.24 8.27
C GLY A 305 -24.56 -1.65 9.65
N ASN A 306 -23.77 -2.38 10.47
CA ASN A 306 -24.23 -2.83 11.79
C ASN A 306 -24.05 -1.79 12.90
N ALA A 307 -23.13 -0.85 12.75
CA ALA A 307 -22.81 0.16 13.76
C ALA A 307 -22.35 1.46 13.07
N GLY A 308 -22.40 2.56 13.80
CA GLY A 308 -22.00 3.88 13.27
C GLY A 308 -23.14 4.61 12.54
N MET A 309 -22.78 5.69 11.86
CA MET A 309 -23.70 6.54 11.13
C MET A 309 -23.54 6.32 9.62
N ARG A 310 -24.65 6.11 8.92
CA ARG A 310 -24.67 5.95 7.45
C ARG A 310 -24.08 7.20 6.77
N PRO A 311 -23.09 7.04 5.88
CA PRO A 311 -22.58 8.14 5.07
C PRO A 311 -23.68 8.73 4.18
N VAL A 312 -23.63 10.04 3.96
CA VAL A 312 -24.60 10.74 3.11
C VAL A 312 -24.21 10.69 1.64
N GLU A 313 -22.90 10.86 1.37
CA GLU A 313 -22.34 10.89 0.03
C GLU A 313 -22.17 9.48 -0.50
N THR A 314 -22.62 9.25 -1.73
CA THR A 314 -22.48 7.96 -2.43
C THR A 314 -21.56 8.08 -3.65
N ASN A 315 -21.57 9.25 -4.30
CA ASN A 315 -20.83 9.53 -5.52
C ASN A 315 -19.84 10.67 -5.27
N VAL A 316 -18.56 10.40 -5.54
CA VAL A 316 -17.49 11.39 -5.33
C VAL A 316 -16.48 11.34 -6.46
N VAL A 317 -15.94 12.48 -6.81
CA VAL A 317 -14.84 12.67 -7.74
C VAL A 317 -13.72 13.39 -7.01
N TYR A 318 -12.59 12.74 -6.86
CA TYR A 318 -11.34 13.31 -6.37
C TYR A 318 -10.56 13.85 -7.57
N GLU A 319 -10.95 15.05 -8.00
CA GLU A 319 -10.50 15.64 -9.27
C GLU A 319 -8.98 15.82 -9.34
N LYS A 320 -8.38 16.27 -8.22
CA LYS A 320 -6.93 16.50 -8.13
C LYS A 320 -6.14 15.25 -7.76
N SER A 321 -6.81 14.25 -7.22
CA SER A 321 -6.17 13.01 -6.76
C SER A 321 -6.39 11.83 -7.71
N GLY A 322 -7.19 12.01 -8.75
CA GLY A 322 -7.37 11.04 -9.82
C GLY A 322 -8.17 9.80 -9.42
N TYR A 323 -9.25 9.96 -8.63
CA TYR A 323 -10.17 8.86 -8.33
C TYR A 323 -11.63 9.26 -8.53
N VAL A 324 -12.42 8.32 -9.03
CA VAL A 324 -13.87 8.41 -9.09
C VAL A 324 -14.46 7.24 -8.33
N VAL A 325 -15.43 7.50 -7.48
CA VAL A 325 -16.20 6.45 -6.80
C VAL A 325 -17.68 6.73 -7.01
N PHE A 326 -18.37 5.80 -7.64
CA PHE A 326 -19.81 5.81 -7.77
C PHE A 326 -20.40 4.61 -7.05
N ARG A 327 -21.34 4.87 -6.13
CA ARG A 327 -22.03 3.85 -5.34
C ARG A 327 -23.53 4.13 -5.39
N ASP A 328 -24.34 3.09 -5.61
CA ASP A 328 -25.80 3.25 -5.67
C ASP A 328 -26.38 3.71 -4.31
N LYS A 329 -25.92 3.10 -3.23
CA LYS A 329 -26.40 3.40 -1.87
C LYS A 329 -25.54 2.76 -0.78
N TRP A 330 -25.70 3.26 0.42
CA TRP A 330 -25.22 2.64 1.65
C TRP A 330 -26.38 1.78 2.21
N ASN A 331 -26.35 0.49 1.91
CA ASN A 331 -27.37 -0.45 2.39
C ASN A 331 -27.22 -0.74 3.89
N ASP A 332 -28.30 -1.25 4.50
CA ASP A 332 -28.26 -1.78 5.85
C ASP A 332 -27.65 -3.20 5.86
N LYS A 333 -27.34 -3.67 7.07
CA LYS A 333 -26.68 -4.91 7.46
C LYS A 333 -26.82 -6.08 6.47
N ASP A 334 -28.05 -6.55 6.24
CA ASP A 334 -28.30 -7.80 5.49
C ASP A 334 -28.12 -7.63 3.96
N LYS A 335 -28.09 -6.39 3.50
CA LYS A 335 -27.96 -6.05 2.09
C LYS A 335 -26.74 -5.20 1.77
N PHE A 336 -25.86 -4.98 2.75
CA PHE A 336 -24.74 -4.06 2.60
C PHE A 336 -23.83 -4.45 1.43
N ASN A 337 -23.51 -5.73 1.31
CA ASN A 337 -22.71 -6.29 0.22
C ASN A 337 -23.43 -6.35 -1.14
N GLN A 338 -24.74 -6.06 -1.17
CA GLN A 338 -25.51 -6.05 -2.44
C GLN A 338 -25.43 -4.73 -3.19
N SER A 339 -24.77 -3.72 -2.61
CA SER A 339 -24.57 -2.42 -3.26
C SER A 339 -23.71 -2.54 -4.52
N ILE A 340 -24.00 -1.65 -5.49
CA ILE A 340 -23.16 -1.47 -6.68
C ILE A 340 -22.10 -0.41 -6.34
N GLN A 341 -20.85 -0.69 -6.63
CA GLN A 341 -19.76 0.27 -6.53
C GLN A 341 -18.84 0.15 -7.74
N LEU A 342 -18.63 1.29 -8.41
CA LEU A 342 -17.60 1.45 -9.42
C LEU A 342 -16.52 2.38 -8.87
N VAL A 343 -15.26 1.96 -9.00
CA VAL A 343 -14.11 2.79 -8.68
C VAL A 343 -13.25 2.94 -9.93
N CYS A 344 -12.99 4.18 -10.33
CA CYS A 344 -12.04 4.46 -11.42
C CYS A 344 -10.80 5.13 -10.86
N LYS A 345 -9.62 4.67 -11.29
CA LYS A 345 -8.35 5.35 -11.11
C LYS A 345 -8.00 6.09 -12.39
N ILE A 346 -7.99 7.42 -12.33
CA ILE A 346 -7.80 8.28 -13.50
C ILE A 346 -6.33 8.40 -13.87
N GLY A 347 -5.46 8.68 -12.89
CA GLY A 347 -4.07 8.98 -13.14
C GLY A 347 -3.16 8.65 -11.97
N CYS A 348 -1.88 9.03 -12.07
CA CYS A 348 -0.89 8.83 -11.03
C CYS A 348 -0.44 10.14 -10.39
N LEU A 349 -0.07 10.10 -9.10
CA LEU A 349 0.34 11.25 -8.30
C LEU A 349 1.84 11.20 -7.94
N SER A 350 2.47 10.04 -7.97
CA SER A 350 3.88 9.83 -7.69
C SER A 350 4.41 8.59 -8.40
N ARG A 351 5.74 8.45 -8.44
CA ARG A 351 6.40 7.26 -9.01
C ARG A 351 6.29 6.00 -8.14
N TYR A 352 5.87 6.16 -6.88
CA TYR A 352 5.81 5.07 -5.94
C TYR A 352 4.51 4.29 -6.06
N HIS A 353 4.59 2.96 -5.98
CA HIS A 353 3.47 2.02 -6.04
C HIS A 353 2.53 2.19 -7.23
N HIS A 354 3.00 2.89 -8.25
CA HIS A 354 2.30 3.19 -9.47
C HIS A 354 2.32 2.00 -10.43
N GLN A 355 1.20 1.81 -11.12
CA GLN A 355 1.04 0.86 -12.22
C GLN A 355 0.61 1.63 -13.49
N GLN A 356 0.57 0.96 -14.65
CA GLN A 356 0.11 1.62 -15.89
C GLN A 356 -1.41 1.52 -16.01
N ASP A 357 -2.11 2.08 -15.04
CA ASP A 357 -3.54 1.90 -14.77
C ASP A 357 -4.39 3.16 -14.98
N GLU A 358 -3.90 4.15 -15.73
CA GLU A 358 -4.64 5.39 -15.99
C GLU A 358 -5.93 5.13 -16.75
N GLY A 359 -7.04 5.47 -16.12
CA GLY A 359 -8.39 5.23 -16.62
C GLY A 359 -8.97 3.86 -16.26
N HIS A 360 -8.28 3.05 -15.45
CA HIS A 360 -8.75 1.73 -15.01
C HIS A 360 -10.04 1.81 -14.19
N VAL A 361 -10.89 0.80 -14.33
CA VAL A 361 -12.19 0.70 -13.63
C VAL A 361 -12.32 -0.65 -12.94
N ASN A 362 -12.69 -0.63 -11.66
CA ASN A 362 -13.16 -1.78 -10.90
C ASN A 362 -14.67 -1.71 -10.70
N LEU A 363 -15.35 -2.85 -10.77
CA LEU A 363 -16.78 -2.97 -10.52
C LEU A 363 -17.09 -4.10 -9.57
N TYR A 364 -17.74 -3.76 -8.47
CA TYR A 364 -18.35 -4.69 -7.53
C TYR A 364 -19.85 -4.46 -7.48
N ALA A 365 -20.66 -5.52 -7.59
CA ALA A 365 -22.11 -5.41 -7.55
C ALA A 365 -22.76 -6.71 -7.07
N PHE A 366 -23.86 -6.60 -6.31
CA PHE A 366 -24.71 -7.73 -5.89
C PHE A 366 -23.95 -8.84 -5.13
N GLY A 367 -22.91 -8.47 -4.39
CA GLY A 367 -22.10 -9.41 -3.60
C GLY A 367 -20.97 -10.08 -4.37
N GLU A 368 -20.65 -9.62 -5.58
CA GLU A 368 -19.66 -10.23 -6.47
C GLU A 368 -18.78 -9.19 -7.16
N ASP A 369 -17.53 -9.59 -7.46
CA ASP A 369 -16.67 -8.86 -8.38
C ASP A 369 -17.08 -9.11 -9.83
N TRP A 370 -17.05 -8.05 -10.67
CA TRP A 370 -17.40 -8.14 -12.10
C TRP A 370 -16.27 -7.64 -13.01
N LEU A 371 -15.67 -6.49 -12.68
CA LEU A 371 -14.45 -6.01 -13.31
C LEU A 371 -13.39 -5.84 -12.22
N ILE A 372 -12.22 -6.45 -12.44
CA ILE A 372 -11.16 -6.55 -11.44
C ILE A 372 -9.87 -5.90 -11.90
N ASP A 373 -8.99 -5.58 -10.93
CA ASP A 373 -7.59 -5.27 -11.14
C ASP A 373 -6.70 -6.45 -10.72
N SER A 374 -5.46 -6.46 -11.15
CA SER A 374 -4.49 -7.50 -10.81
C SER A 374 -3.92 -7.38 -9.38
N GLY A 375 -3.86 -6.17 -8.81
CA GLY A 375 -3.38 -5.90 -7.46
C GLY A 375 -1.86 -6.02 -7.29
N LEU A 376 -1.41 -6.34 -6.06
CA LEU A 376 -0.01 -6.48 -5.70
C LEU A 376 0.37 -7.95 -5.48
N TYR A 377 1.27 -8.49 -6.30
CA TYR A 377 1.85 -9.82 -6.09
C TYR A 377 3.06 -9.78 -5.14
N ASN A 378 4.10 -9.04 -5.52
CA ASN A 378 5.32 -8.83 -4.74
C ASN A 378 6.02 -7.53 -5.16
N HIS A 379 7.16 -7.21 -4.55
CA HIS A 379 7.98 -6.03 -4.90
C HIS A 379 9.20 -6.36 -5.76
N ASN A 380 9.32 -7.58 -6.28
CA ASN A 380 10.41 -7.96 -7.15
C ASN A 380 10.14 -7.53 -8.60
N ASN A 381 10.75 -6.44 -9.04
CA ASN A 381 10.59 -5.90 -10.38
C ASN A 381 11.13 -6.79 -11.51
N THR A 382 11.88 -7.86 -11.19
CA THR A 382 12.36 -8.83 -12.19
C THR A 382 11.36 -9.98 -12.42
N ASP A 383 10.42 -10.18 -11.49
CA ASP A 383 9.41 -11.22 -11.54
C ASP A 383 8.44 -11.01 -12.73
N PRO A 384 8.22 -11.99 -13.61
CA PRO A 384 7.34 -11.86 -14.77
C PRO A 384 5.89 -11.53 -14.41
N ILE A 385 5.37 -12.08 -13.30
CA ILE A 385 4.00 -11.81 -12.83
C ILE A 385 3.89 -10.37 -12.35
N ARG A 386 4.89 -9.90 -11.57
CA ARG A 386 4.95 -8.50 -11.14
C ARG A 386 5.04 -7.52 -12.32
N LYS A 387 5.87 -7.83 -13.32
CA LYS A 387 5.95 -7.04 -14.55
C LYS A 387 4.62 -6.95 -15.28
N TYR A 388 3.91 -8.08 -15.40
CA TYR A 388 2.58 -8.11 -16.00
C TYR A 388 1.61 -7.22 -15.21
N MET A 389 1.50 -7.41 -13.89
CA MET A 389 0.56 -6.68 -13.03
C MET A 389 0.75 -5.16 -13.10
N ARG A 390 1.99 -4.70 -13.28
CA ARG A 390 2.30 -3.27 -13.44
C ARG A 390 2.07 -2.72 -14.83
N SER A 391 1.89 -3.58 -15.82
CA SER A 391 1.73 -3.17 -17.23
C SER A 391 0.27 -2.87 -17.58
N ARG A 392 0.07 -2.08 -18.64
CA ARG A 392 -1.26 -1.80 -19.19
C ARG A 392 -2.07 -3.06 -19.51
N MET A 393 -1.41 -4.19 -19.77
CA MET A 393 -2.06 -5.47 -20.06
C MET A 393 -2.88 -6.04 -18.88
N ALA A 394 -2.65 -5.55 -17.67
CA ALA A 394 -3.32 -6.03 -16.46
C ALA A 394 -4.54 -5.19 -16.04
N HIS A 395 -4.91 -4.17 -16.81
CA HIS A 395 -5.89 -3.17 -16.41
C HIS A 395 -7.03 -3.04 -17.42
N ASN A 396 -8.18 -2.53 -16.99
CA ASN A 396 -9.40 -2.32 -17.80
C ASN A 396 -9.29 -1.02 -18.64
N ILE A 397 -8.33 -0.98 -19.53
CA ILE A 397 -7.96 0.17 -20.37
C ILE A 397 -7.59 -0.28 -21.79
N PRO A 398 -7.64 0.59 -22.80
CA PRO A 398 -7.26 0.21 -24.15
C PRO A 398 -5.76 -0.09 -24.30
N LEU A 399 -5.44 -1.12 -25.06
CA LEU A 399 -4.10 -1.37 -25.62
C LEU A 399 -4.07 -0.89 -27.06
N ILE A 400 -2.98 -0.22 -27.45
CA ILE A 400 -2.79 0.36 -28.78
C ILE A 400 -1.52 -0.21 -29.39
N SER A 401 -1.62 -0.80 -30.57
CA SER A 401 -0.46 -1.37 -31.25
C SER A 401 0.56 -0.30 -31.69
N ASN A 402 1.80 -0.72 -31.91
CA ASN A 402 2.87 0.16 -32.39
C ASN A 402 3.05 1.44 -31.56
N THR A 403 2.93 1.29 -30.22
CA THR A 403 3.06 2.37 -29.26
C THR A 403 4.06 1.98 -28.18
N ASN A 404 4.91 2.93 -27.78
CA ASN A 404 5.81 2.72 -26.66
C ASN A 404 5.03 2.90 -25.34
N TYR A 405 5.07 1.89 -24.48
CA TYR A 405 4.49 1.92 -23.13
C TYR A 405 5.52 2.26 -22.04
N ASP A 406 6.80 2.37 -22.40
CA ASP A 406 7.83 2.90 -21.51
C ASP A 406 7.80 4.43 -21.59
N ILE A 407 6.96 4.99 -20.74
CA ILE A 407 6.65 6.43 -20.72
C ILE A 407 7.41 7.08 -19.58
N ASP A 408 8.03 8.21 -19.88
CA ASP A 408 8.66 9.05 -18.87
C ASP A 408 7.67 9.40 -17.75
N PHE A 409 8.15 9.29 -16.52
CA PHE A 409 7.28 9.42 -15.35
C PHE A 409 6.76 10.86 -15.18
N ASP A 410 7.61 11.88 -15.44
CA ASP A 410 7.22 13.27 -15.28
C ASP A 410 6.14 13.66 -16.32
N HIS A 411 6.17 13.06 -17.50
CA HIS A 411 5.09 13.17 -18.47
C HIS A 411 3.79 12.58 -17.92
N ARG A 412 3.84 11.40 -17.32
CA ARG A 412 2.64 10.70 -16.79
C ARG A 412 1.93 11.46 -15.67
N LEU A 413 2.67 12.15 -14.80
CA LEU A 413 2.09 12.97 -13.74
C LEU A 413 1.13 14.05 -14.27
N ASN A 414 1.39 14.56 -15.47
CA ASN A 414 0.65 15.64 -16.10
C ASN A 414 -0.24 15.19 -17.27
N ALA A 415 -0.28 13.90 -17.56
CA ALA A 415 -0.92 13.35 -18.75
C ALA A 415 -2.39 12.97 -18.53
N TRP A 416 -3.02 13.42 -17.47
CA TRP A 416 -4.41 13.12 -17.15
C TRP A 416 -5.12 14.33 -16.54
N LYS A 417 -6.40 14.44 -16.79
CA LYS A 417 -7.26 15.42 -16.11
C LYS A 417 -8.73 15.00 -16.13
N VAL A 418 -9.48 15.48 -15.16
CA VAL A 418 -10.93 15.45 -15.19
C VAL A 418 -11.40 16.63 -16.06
N LEU A 419 -12.25 16.35 -17.04
CA LEU A 419 -12.82 17.39 -17.91
C LEU A 419 -14.11 17.94 -17.36
N ASP A 420 -15.00 17.05 -16.92
CA ASP A 420 -16.30 17.40 -16.37
C ASP A 420 -16.91 16.21 -15.64
N TYR A 421 -17.83 16.45 -14.70
CA TYR A 421 -18.49 15.38 -13.95
C TYR A 421 -19.80 15.82 -13.29
N SER A 422 -20.59 14.82 -12.91
CA SER A 422 -21.75 14.97 -12.03
C SER A 422 -21.75 13.90 -10.95
N THR A 423 -21.99 14.29 -9.72
CA THR A 423 -22.19 13.39 -8.57
C THR A 423 -23.66 13.17 -8.26
N ASP A 424 -24.53 13.27 -9.25
CA ASP A 424 -25.96 12.97 -9.11
C ASP A 424 -26.18 11.60 -8.46
N LYS A 425 -27.17 11.48 -7.59
CA LYS A 425 -27.40 10.26 -6.81
C LYS A 425 -27.84 9.06 -7.66
N ILE A 426 -28.43 9.32 -8.82
CA ILE A 426 -29.05 8.30 -9.68
C ILE A 426 -28.23 8.08 -10.95
N LYS A 427 -27.78 9.18 -11.55
CA LYS A 427 -27.06 9.18 -12.84
C LYS A 427 -25.73 9.94 -12.73
N PRO A 428 -24.80 9.52 -11.86
CA PRO A 428 -23.48 10.14 -11.81
C PRO A 428 -22.67 9.81 -13.07
N TRP A 429 -21.80 10.70 -13.46
CA TRP A 429 -20.87 10.49 -14.56
C TRP A 429 -19.59 11.30 -14.40
N CYS A 430 -18.52 10.87 -15.07
CA CYS A 430 -17.25 11.58 -15.11
C CYS A 430 -16.59 11.40 -16.47
N LYS A 431 -16.14 12.51 -17.05
CA LYS A 431 -15.38 12.56 -18.30
C LYS A 431 -13.93 12.93 -18.00
N ILE A 432 -13.00 12.14 -18.49
CA ILE A 432 -11.56 12.31 -18.30
C ILE A 432 -10.83 12.37 -19.64
N GLU A 433 -9.69 13.07 -19.66
CA GLU A 433 -8.73 13.07 -20.76
C GLU A 433 -7.42 12.43 -20.29
N LEU A 434 -6.89 11.54 -21.11
CA LEU A 434 -5.64 10.82 -20.90
C LEU A 434 -4.72 11.03 -22.11
N LYS A 435 -3.58 11.67 -21.90
CA LYS A 435 -2.50 11.88 -22.88
C LYS A 435 -1.24 11.11 -22.49
N VAL A 436 -1.44 9.95 -21.87
CA VAL A 436 -0.34 9.13 -21.34
C VAL A 436 0.55 8.59 -22.47
N LEU A 437 -0.05 8.17 -23.57
CA LEU A 437 0.68 7.65 -24.73
C LEU A 437 1.00 8.77 -25.72
N LYS A 438 2.23 8.80 -26.21
CA LYS A 438 2.67 9.82 -27.17
C LYS A 438 1.80 9.81 -28.43
N ASN A 439 1.37 10.99 -28.88
CA ASN A 439 0.53 11.21 -30.06
C ASN A 439 -0.85 10.53 -29.99
N ILE A 440 -1.34 10.24 -28.79
CA ILE A 440 -2.65 9.62 -28.58
C ILE A 440 -3.40 10.40 -27.51
N ILE A 441 -4.61 10.84 -27.85
CA ILE A 441 -5.58 11.37 -26.89
C ILE A 441 -6.63 10.29 -26.65
N HIS A 442 -6.86 9.99 -25.39
CA HIS A 442 -7.93 9.09 -24.97
C HIS A 442 -8.88 9.84 -24.04
N HIS A 443 -10.10 10.08 -24.50
CA HIS A 443 -11.18 10.53 -23.63
C HIS A 443 -11.99 9.31 -23.17
N ARG A 444 -12.23 9.21 -21.87
CA ARG A 444 -13.11 8.20 -21.30
C ARG A 444 -14.23 8.88 -20.53
N THR A 445 -15.48 8.50 -20.82
CA THR A 445 -16.63 8.90 -20.03
C THR A 445 -17.22 7.67 -19.34
N ILE A 446 -17.35 7.74 -18.02
CA ILE A 446 -17.97 6.70 -17.19
C ILE A 446 -19.28 7.26 -16.70
N SER A 447 -20.40 6.60 -17.00
CA SER A 447 -21.73 7.03 -16.58
C SER A 447 -22.53 5.87 -15.99
N MET A 448 -23.15 6.10 -14.83
CA MET A 448 -23.98 5.11 -14.15
C MET A 448 -25.47 5.47 -14.29
N ASN A 449 -26.30 4.46 -14.29
CA ASN A 449 -27.75 4.60 -14.13
C ASN A 449 -28.24 3.59 -13.08
N PHE A 450 -28.32 4.02 -11.84
CA PHE A 450 -28.68 3.14 -10.72
C PHE A 450 -30.14 2.71 -10.71
N LEU A 451 -31.05 3.39 -11.44
CA LEU A 451 -32.43 2.95 -11.57
C LEU A 451 -32.52 1.62 -12.33
N ASN A 452 -31.70 1.47 -13.36
CA ASN A 452 -31.70 0.29 -14.22
C ASN A 452 -30.56 -0.69 -13.88
N SER A 453 -29.74 -0.37 -12.87
CA SER A 453 -28.51 -1.12 -12.57
C SER A 453 -27.63 -1.29 -13.81
N SER A 454 -27.41 -0.21 -14.56
CA SER A 454 -26.61 -0.19 -15.78
C SER A 454 -25.54 0.88 -15.72
N PHE A 455 -24.50 0.74 -16.54
CA PHE A 455 -23.48 1.74 -16.73
C PHE A 455 -22.89 1.68 -18.14
N ASP A 456 -22.44 2.82 -18.60
CA ASP A 456 -21.77 2.95 -19.90
C ASP A 456 -20.33 3.45 -19.70
N ILE A 457 -19.40 2.88 -20.47
CA ILE A 457 -18.04 3.39 -20.60
C ILE A 457 -17.86 3.74 -22.08
N GLU A 458 -17.82 5.04 -22.35
CA GLU A 458 -17.52 5.58 -23.68
C GLU A 458 -16.04 5.93 -23.77
N ASP A 459 -15.37 5.37 -24.76
CA ASP A 459 -13.98 5.65 -25.08
C ASP A 459 -13.89 6.32 -26.46
N GLU A 460 -13.21 7.46 -26.52
CA GLU A 460 -12.86 8.15 -27.75
C GLU A 460 -11.33 8.23 -27.84
N ILE A 461 -10.75 7.57 -28.83
CA ILE A 461 -9.30 7.43 -29.01
C ILE A 461 -8.90 8.08 -30.33
N ILE A 462 -8.00 9.04 -30.27
CA ILE A 462 -7.55 9.87 -31.39
C ILE A 462 -6.06 9.66 -31.59
N MET A 463 -5.63 9.26 -32.79
CA MET A 463 -4.24 9.17 -33.18
C MET A 463 -3.82 10.53 -33.79
N GLU A 464 -3.18 11.39 -33.00
CA GLU A 464 -2.82 12.76 -33.40
C GLU A 464 -1.81 12.80 -34.54
N ASP A 465 -0.98 11.76 -34.70
CA ASP A 465 -0.02 11.62 -35.80
C ASP A 465 -0.65 11.09 -37.11
N GLY A 466 -1.96 10.80 -37.08
CA GLY A 466 -2.70 10.28 -38.23
C GLY A 466 -2.33 8.86 -38.68
N LEU A 467 -1.52 8.13 -37.88
CA LEU A 467 -1.15 6.75 -38.17
C LEU A 467 -2.26 5.78 -37.79
N GLU A 468 -2.43 4.75 -38.58
CA GLU A 468 -3.38 3.67 -38.24
C GLU A 468 -2.76 2.71 -37.23
N ARG A 469 -3.54 2.39 -36.20
CA ARG A 469 -3.17 1.44 -35.14
C ARG A 469 -4.32 0.50 -34.83
N ASP A 470 -3.97 -0.70 -34.39
CA ASP A 470 -4.97 -1.60 -33.80
C ASP A 470 -5.22 -1.16 -32.35
N VAL A 471 -6.50 -1.11 -31.98
CA VAL A 471 -6.94 -0.83 -30.62
C VAL A 471 -7.59 -2.07 -30.05
N THR A 472 -7.14 -2.52 -28.89
CA THR A 472 -7.74 -3.63 -28.15
C THR A 472 -8.32 -3.11 -26.84
N MET A 473 -9.65 -3.06 -26.76
CA MET A 473 -10.32 -2.85 -25.48
C MET A 473 -10.30 -4.14 -24.69
N GLN A 474 -10.03 -4.04 -23.37
CA GLN A 474 -9.90 -5.21 -22.52
C GLN A 474 -10.63 -5.06 -21.20
N TRP A 475 -11.25 -6.17 -20.73
CA TRP A 475 -11.96 -6.25 -19.47
C TRP A 475 -11.52 -7.49 -18.71
N HIS A 476 -10.94 -7.27 -17.51
CA HIS A 476 -10.51 -8.33 -16.62
C HIS A 476 -11.68 -8.80 -15.76
N ILE A 477 -11.95 -10.11 -15.79
CA ILE A 477 -13.14 -10.73 -15.23
C ILE A 477 -12.70 -11.85 -14.27
N PRO A 478 -13.31 -11.97 -13.06
CA PRO A 478 -13.00 -13.05 -12.13
C PRO A 478 -13.17 -14.45 -12.73
N LEU A 479 -12.39 -15.40 -12.24
CA LEU A 479 -12.39 -16.78 -12.72
C LEU A 479 -13.71 -17.53 -12.44
N ASP A 480 -14.47 -17.12 -11.43
CA ASP A 480 -15.75 -17.72 -11.05
C ASP A 480 -16.91 -17.32 -11.97
N LYS A 481 -16.67 -16.52 -12.99
CA LYS A 481 -17.66 -16.10 -13.98
C LYS A 481 -17.65 -17.00 -15.21
N HIS A 482 -18.80 -17.16 -15.84
CA HIS A 482 -18.94 -17.83 -17.13
C HIS A 482 -19.22 -16.80 -18.22
N ILE A 483 -18.36 -16.76 -19.25
CA ILE A 483 -18.40 -15.75 -20.32
C ILE A 483 -18.96 -16.41 -21.59
N ILE A 484 -20.00 -15.82 -22.16
CA ILE A 484 -20.67 -16.27 -23.40
C ILE A 484 -20.55 -15.13 -24.41
N ILE A 485 -19.88 -15.37 -25.53
CA ILE A 485 -19.74 -14.40 -26.62
C ILE A 485 -20.86 -14.67 -27.64
N ASN A 486 -21.75 -13.70 -27.84
CA ASN A 486 -22.89 -13.79 -28.74
C ASN A 486 -22.68 -12.86 -29.96
N GLY A 487 -22.17 -13.43 -31.05
CA GLY A 487 -21.88 -12.66 -32.26
C GLY A 487 -20.74 -11.64 -32.08
N THR A 488 -20.87 -10.49 -32.76
CA THR A 488 -19.81 -9.50 -32.90
C THR A 488 -19.93 -8.28 -31.96
N ASN A 489 -21.01 -8.19 -31.17
CA ASN A 489 -21.27 -6.97 -30.39
C ASN A 489 -21.87 -7.21 -29.00
N SER A 490 -22.11 -8.46 -28.63
CA SER A 490 -22.74 -8.79 -27.34
C SER A 490 -21.99 -9.91 -26.62
N VAL A 491 -21.77 -9.71 -25.31
CA VAL A 491 -21.21 -10.73 -24.42
C VAL A 491 -22.06 -10.80 -23.16
N VAL A 492 -22.32 -11.99 -22.68
CA VAL A 492 -23.02 -12.24 -21.43
C VAL A 492 -22.05 -12.84 -20.44
N ILE A 493 -21.93 -12.21 -19.27
CA ILE A 493 -21.10 -12.67 -18.17
C ILE A 493 -22.02 -13.13 -17.04
N LYS A 494 -22.01 -14.43 -16.77
CA LYS A 494 -22.86 -15.04 -15.74
C LYS A 494 -22.15 -15.08 -14.40
N GLY A 495 -22.73 -14.45 -13.38
CA GLY A 495 -22.37 -14.57 -11.97
C GLY A 495 -23.25 -15.61 -11.25
N LYS A 496 -23.21 -15.59 -9.91
CA LYS A 496 -23.98 -16.55 -9.08
C LYS A 496 -25.48 -16.33 -9.15
N LYS A 497 -25.94 -15.08 -9.13
CA LYS A 497 -27.34 -14.70 -9.09
C LYS A 497 -27.74 -13.70 -10.18
N GLN A 498 -26.79 -13.07 -10.81
CA GLN A 498 -26.98 -12.02 -11.80
C GLN A 498 -26.25 -12.37 -13.09
N TYR A 499 -26.71 -11.74 -14.18
CA TYR A 499 -25.99 -11.69 -15.44
C TYR A 499 -25.62 -10.24 -15.73
N MET A 500 -24.43 -10.02 -16.26
CA MET A 500 -24.02 -8.74 -16.81
C MET A 500 -23.98 -8.89 -18.34
N CYS A 501 -24.84 -8.17 -19.03
CA CYS A 501 -24.86 -8.11 -20.48
C CYS A 501 -23.99 -6.94 -20.92
N LEU A 502 -22.96 -7.19 -21.73
CA LEU A 502 -22.09 -6.21 -22.29
C LEU A 502 -22.35 -6.08 -23.79
N ASN A 503 -22.89 -4.94 -24.19
CA ASN A 503 -23.19 -4.61 -25.58
C ASN A 503 -22.34 -3.46 -26.05
N ILE A 504 -22.03 -3.41 -27.34
CA ILE A 504 -21.19 -2.37 -27.93
C ILE A 504 -22.01 -1.49 -28.84
N LYS A 505 -21.78 -0.15 -28.77
CA LYS A 505 -22.34 0.85 -29.68
C LYS A 505 -21.21 1.65 -30.34
N HIS A 506 -21.52 2.29 -31.44
CA HIS A 506 -20.69 3.22 -32.23
C HIS A 506 -19.54 2.58 -33.02
N ALA A 507 -19.12 1.35 -32.71
CA ALA A 507 -18.12 0.61 -33.49
C ALA A 507 -18.42 -0.89 -33.47
N ILE A 508 -17.97 -1.61 -34.50
CA ILE A 508 -18.02 -3.06 -34.55
C ILE A 508 -16.60 -3.59 -34.46
N PRO A 509 -16.29 -4.47 -33.50
CA PRO A 509 -14.96 -5.06 -33.39
C PRO A 509 -14.70 -6.04 -34.52
N ASN A 510 -13.47 -6.17 -34.94
CA ASN A 510 -13.03 -7.18 -35.89
C ASN A 510 -13.03 -8.58 -35.26
N GLU A 511 -12.78 -8.65 -33.96
CA GLU A 511 -12.69 -9.90 -33.22
C GLU A 511 -13.05 -9.68 -31.73
N ILE A 512 -13.73 -10.68 -31.12
CA ILE A 512 -13.97 -10.77 -29.70
C ILE A 512 -13.48 -12.13 -29.22
N PHE A 513 -12.63 -12.16 -28.19
CA PHE A 513 -12.16 -13.41 -27.61
C PHE A 513 -11.76 -13.25 -26.14
N THR A 514 -11.61 -14.37 -25.45
CA THR A 514 -11.12 -14.41 -24.08
C THR A 514 -9.76 -15.09 -23.99
N ARG A 515 -8.95 -14.65 -23.03
CA ARG A 515 -7.75 -15.35 -22.57
C ARG A 515 -7.81 -15.55 -21.07
N LYS A 516 -7.00 -16.49 -20.56
CA LYS A 516 -7.02 -16.89 -19.17
C LYS A 516 -5.63 -17.19 -18.67
N GLY A 517 -5.33 -16.76 -17.44
CA GLY A 517 -4.22 -17.19 -16.63
C GLY A 517 -2.85 -17.05 -17.31
N ILE A 518 -2.03 -18.09 -17.13
CA ILE A 518 -0.69 -18.20 -17.72
C ILE A 518 -0.69 -19.36 -18.71
N LYS A 519 -0.12 -19.14 -19.91
CA LYS A 519 0.05 -20.17 -20.93
C LYS A 519 1.41 -20.00 -21.61
N ASN A 520 2.19 -21.07 -21.70
CA ASN A 520 3.53 -21.07 -22.30
C ASN A 520 4.41 -19.91 -21.75
N GLU A 521 4.49 -19.80 -20.42
CA GLU A 521 5.23 -18.76 -19.67
C GLU A 521 4.72 -17.32 -19.89
N ARG A 522 3.73 -17.11 -20.75
CA ARG A 522 3.11 -15.79 -20.97
C ARG A 522 1.94 -15.59 -20.04
N VAL A 523 1.95 -14.49 -19.31
CA VAL A 523 0.84 -14.07 -18.45
C VAL A 523 -0.19 -13.32 -19.29
N PHE A 524 -1.46 -13.76 -19.22
CA PHE A 524 -2.58 -13.13 -19.91
C PHE A 524 -3.55 -12.44 -18.95
N SER A 525 -3.88 -13.09 -17.82
CA SER A 525 -4.75 -12.50 -16.82
C SER A 525 -4.63 -13.25 -15.48
N VAL A 526 -4.12 -12.55 -14.48
CA VAL A 526 -3.98 -13.05 -13.10
C VAL A 526 -4.37 -11.96 -12.10
N ILE A 527 -4.80 -12.38 -10.92
CA ILE A 527 -5.15 -11.52 -9.80
C ILE A 527 -4.40 -11.96 -8.54
N SER A 528 -3.91 -11.02 -7.76
CA SER A 528 -3.29 -11.25 -6.46
C SER A 528 -4.11 -10.57 -5.37
N LEU A 529 -4.76 -11.37 -4.56
CA LEU A 529 -5.53 -10.91 -3.40
C LEU A 529 -4.67 -10.79 -2.15
N LYS A 530 -3.52 -11.50 -2.12
CA LYS A 530 -2.56 -11.52 -1.01
C LYS A 530 -1.14 -11.56 -1.55
N PRO A 531 -0.16 -10.97 -0.86
CA PRO A 531 1.24 -10.99 -1.29
C PRO A 531 1.75 -12.41 -1.53
N ASN A 532 2.52 -12.58 -2.60
CA ASN A 532 3.12 -13.84 -3.05
C ASN A 532 2.13 -14.96 -3.41
N VAL A 533 0.85 -14.64 -3.61
CA VAL A 533 -0.18 -15.58 -4.07
C VAL A 533 -0.92 -14.95 -5.24
N TYR A 534 -1.02 -15.66 -6.35
CA TYR A 534 -1.84 -15.24 -7.49
C TYR A 534 -2.81 -16.35 -7.90
N HIS A 535 -3.87 -15.94 -8.56
CA HIS A 535 -4.87 -16.82 -9.14
C HIS A 535 -5.11 -16.41 -10.59
N ASP A 536 -5.48 -17.37 -11.41
CA ASP A 536 -5.93 -17.08 -12.77
C ASP A 536 -7.20 -16.21 -12.76
N SER A 537 -7.35 -15.40 -13.79
CA SER A 537 -8.56 -14.67 -14.12
C SER A 537 -8.76 -14.70 -15.64
N TYR A 538 -9.89 -14.17 -16.13
CA TYR A 538 -10.13 -13.98 -17.54
C TYR A 538 -9.81 -12.55 -17.97
N VAL A 539 -9.38 -12.38 -19.21
CA VAL A 539 -9.44 -11.10 -19.92
C VAL A 539 -10.25 -11.26 -21.20
N LEU A 540 -11.26 -10.41 -21.37
CA LEU A 540 -12.08 -10.30 -22.55
C LEU A 540 -11.55 -9.19 -23.44
N HIS A 541 -11.26 -9.49 -24.69
CA HIS A 541 -10.70 -8.57 -25.68
C HIS A 541 -11.71 -8.25 -26.78
N TYR A 542 -11.72 -6.96 -27.17
CA TYR A 542 -12.41 -6.45 -28.35
C TYR A 542 -11.37 -5.77 -29.24
N VAL A 543 -11.10 -6.32 -30.39
CA VAL A 543 -10.05 -5.82 -31.32
C VAL A 543 -10.66 -4.98 -32.43
N PHE A 544 -10.13 -3.79 -32.63
CA PHE A 544 -10.47 -2.85 -33.70
C PHE A 544 -9.21 -2.58 -34.51
N LYS A 545 -9.17 -3.03 -35.77
CA LYS A 545 -7.98 -2.92 -36.62
C LYS A 545 -7.94 -1.60 -37.38
N ASN A 546 -6.72 -1.10 -37.63
CA ASN A 546 -6.41 0.03 -38.51
C ASN A 546 -7.22 1.30 -38.21
N LYS A 547 -7.20 1.77 -36.96
CA LYS A 547 -7.93 2.96 -36.52
C LYS A 547 -7.02 4.18 -36.41
N LYS A 548 -7.41 5.29 -37.04
CA LYS A 548 -6.90 6.65 -36.78
C LYS A 548 -7.73 7.36 -35.72
N TYR A 549 -8.99 6.96 -35.64
CA TYR A 549 -9.99 7.41 -34.69
C TYR A 549 -10.91 6.24 -34.31
N LEU A 550 -11.20 6.09 -33.04
CA LEU A 550 -12.16 5.12 -32.55
C LEU A 550 -13.05 5.78 -31.50
N LYS A 551 -14.36 5.77 -31.76
CA LYS A 551 -15.37 6.02 -30.72
C LYS A 551 -16.15 4.74 -30.46
N ILE A 552 -16.20 4.32 -29.20
CA ILE A 552 -16.87 3.10 -28.78
C ILE A 552 -17.56 3.31 -27.42
N THR A 553 -18.75 2.73 -27.26
CA THR A 553 -19.42 2.69 -25.96
C THR A 553 -19.67 1.24 -25.59
N HIS A 554 -19.13 0.82 -24.45
CA HIS A 554 -19.45 -0.44 -23.79
C HIS A 554 -20.61 -0.18 -22.82
N CYS A 555 -21.77 -0.80 -23.11
CA CYS A 555 -22.98 -0.69 -22.30
C CYS A 555 -23.13 -1.96 -21.46
N PHE A 556 -23.13 -1.82 -20.15
CA PHE A 556 -23.21 -2.89 -19.18
C PHE A 556 -24.56 -2.85 -18.46
N ASP A 557 -25.34 -3.93 -18.59
CA ASP A 557 -26.66 -4.05 -17.99
C ASP A 557 -26.75 -5.28 -17.10
N PHE A 558 -27.14 -5.10 -15.84
CA PHE A 558 -27.40 -6.23 -14.95
C PHE A 558 -28.85 -6.75 -15.09
N LYS A 559 -28.99 -8.08 -15.17
CA LYS A 559 -30.27 -8.76 -15.23
C LYS A 559 -30.34 -9.90 -14.21
N LEU A 560 -31.54 -10.13 -13.66
CA LEU A 560 -31.78 -11.25 -12.77
C LEU A 560 -31.75 -12.58 -13.54
N SER A 561 -31.21 -13.61 -12.89
CA SER A 561 -31.10 -14.97 -13.47
C SER A 561 -32.44 -15.54 -14.01
N ASN A 562 -33.56 -15.15 -13.42
CA ASN A 562 -34.89 -15.62 -13.84
C ASN A 562 -35.43 -14.93 -15.11
N ALA A 563 -34.78 -13.86 -15.57
CA ALA A 563 -35.22 -13.09 -16.75
C ALA A 563 -34.65 -13.63 -18.07
N ILE A 564 -33.74 -14.60 -18.03
CA ILE A 564 -33.11 -15.18 -19.23
C ILE A 564 -33.57 -16.63 -19.40
N LYS A 565 -34.86 -16.84 -19.67
CA LYS A 565 -35.36 -18.11 -20.19
C LYS A 565 -35.33 -18.18 -21.72
N GLU A 566 -34.89 -17.13 -22.42
CA GLU A 566 -34.99 -17.00 -23.88
C GLU A 566 -33.70 -16.46 -24.57
N LEU A 567 -32.50 -16.73 -24.02
CA LEU A 567 -31.25 -16.45 -24.76
C LEU A 567 -30.47 -17.73 -25.01
#